data_608543dcb9e5c7aaf0ba75fe1bcfdfcf
#
_entry.id   608543dcb9e5c7aaf0ba75fe1bcfdfcf
#
_cell.length_a   1.000
_cell.length_b   1.000
_cell.length_c   1.000
_cell.angle_alpha   90.00
_cell.angle_beta   90.00
_cell.angle_gamma   90.00
#
_symmetry.space_group_name_H-M   'P 1'
#
loop_
_entity.id
_entity.type
_entity.pdbx_description
1 polymer ?
#
loop_
_entity_poly.entity_id
_entity_poly.type
_entity_poly.pdbx_seq_one_letter_code
_entity_poly.pdbx_strand_id
1 'polypeptide(L)'
;MRHALHVVTARGTDRLVLQEQDAVAGLLGLLDAEALMRRLAEAGRTISHAFDATWRTVDRLVSGPAPRGRRPLADGVVEHGGEVVLARGVDPRKDPVLVLRAAAAAADSGLPLAPATVSVLAAQSAPMPVPWPEEARDALVSILGAGRAAVPVWEELDQAGIIVKLLPDWERVRHRPQRNPIHRFTVDRHLIEAAANAASHTREVSRPDLLLIAALLHDVGKGWPGDHSATGEVVVRDIATRIGLPSADVETLATVVRHHLLLPETATRRDLDDPVTIEKVAGTVGSREVLDLLAALAVADGIATGPAAWNSWKAGLVADLVRRVRSVLAGSPPPKPPTLSPEQAGLARHGGGAVRVHGGAVTVVAPDRVGLLWSAAGVLSAHRLVVRSASSASAGSTAVIEFSVIPEYGSPPDPATLEADLRLVLAGRLDIEQRLARRARAVRPPRVPVAPPRVTLVDDASATATVVEVRAHDRPGLLWRIGRAFGECGLDVRAARVETLGAEAVDVFYVVDRAGRPLSDDAQRAQVRDQVLAALR
;
A
#
# COMPACT_ATOMS: atom_id res chain seq x y z
N MET A 1 23.37 -11.44 18.79
CA MET A 1 23.04 -11.24 17.37
C MET A 1 24.23 -10.75 16.54
N ARG A 2 24.84 -9.58 16.81
CA ARG A 2 25.99 -9.05 16.04
C ARG A 2 27.13 -10.05 15.86
N HIS A 3 27.55 -10.72 16.94
CA HIS A 3 28.56 -11.77 16.86
C HIS A 3 28.14 -12.94 15.96
N ALA A 4 26.88 -13.39 16.06
CA ALA A 4 26.35 -14.45 15.19
C ALA A 4 26.37 -14.04 13.71
N LEU A 5 26.04 -12.78 13.41
CA LEU A 5 26.11 -12.23 12.05
C LEU A 5 27.56 -12.24 11.53
N HIS A 6 28.54 -11.84 12.34
CA HIS A 6 29.94 -11.86 11.97
C HIS A 6 30.46 -13.27 11.72
N VAL A 7 30.01 -14.26 12.51
CA VAL A 7 30.36 -15.69 12.30
C VAL A 7 29.77 -16.20 11.00
N VAL A 8 28.49 -15.95 10.74
CA VAL A 8 27.79 -16.41 9.52
C VAL A 8 28.38 -15.78 8.25
N THR A 9 28.69 -14.48 8.30
CA THR A 9 29.16 -13.75 7.12
C THR A 9 30.67 -13.78 6.94
N ALA A 10 31.43 -14.23 7.96
CA ALA A 10 32.88 -14.09 8.05
C ALA A 10 33.37 -12.63 7.83
N ARG A 11 32.56 -11.63 8.19
CA ARG A 11 32.82 -10.20 7.99
C ARG A 11 32.35 -9.38 9.19
N GLY A 12 33.04 -8.29 9.49
CA GLY A 12 32.62 -7.28 10.49
C GLY A 12 31.53 -6.37 9.92
N THR A 13 30.33 -6.90 9.69
CA THR A 13 29.18 -6.15 9.14
C THR A 13 28.07 -6.05 10.18
N ASP A 14 27.41 -4.87 10.23
CA ASP A 14 26.22 -4.65 11.05
C ASP A 14 24.92 -4.71 10.23
N ARG A 15 25.00 -5.06 8.92
CA ARG A 15 23.88 -5.16 8.03
C ARG A 15 23.42 -6.61 7.89
N LEU A 16 22.28 -6.94 8.51
CA LEU A 16 21.62 -8.24 8.37
C LEU A 16 20.76 -8.23 7.11
N VAL A 17 21.22 -8.91 6.05
CA VAL A 17 20.45 -9.08 4.82
C VAL A 17 19.58 -10.33 4.88
N LEU A 18 18.54 -10.38 4.04
CA LEU A 18 17.52 -11.44 4.07
C LEU A 18 18.11 -12.85 4.01
N GLN A 19 19.15 -13.06 3.17
CA GLN A 19 19.80 -14.35 2.94
C GLN A 19 20.53 -14.89 4.18
N GLU A 20 20.88 -14.04 5.12
CA GLU A 20 21.66 -14.41 6.30
C GLU A 20 20.76 -14.64 7.52
N GLN A 21 19.48 -14.23 7.45
CA GLN A 21 18.59 -14.23 8.59
C GLN A 21 18.35 -15.64 9.16
N ASP A 22 18.11 -16.64 8.31
CA ASP A 22 17.87 -18.01 8.77
C ASP A 22 19.14 -18.65 9.38
N ALA A 23 20.31 -18.41 8.77
CA ALA A 23 21.57 -18.91 9.31
C ALA A 23 21.91 -18.26 10.66
N VAL A 24 21.67 -16.95 10.80
CA VAL A 24 21.84 -16.22 12.07
C VAL A 24 20.83 -16.70 13.11
N ALA A 25 19.57 -16.92 12.72
CA ALA A 25 18.54 -17.45 13.61
C ALA A 25 18.94 -18.82 14.16
N GLY A 26 19.38 -19.74 13.29
CA GLY A 26 19.84 -21.08 13.68
C GLY A 26 21.02 -21.04 14.65
N LEU A 27 22.02 -20.16 14.41
CA LEU A 27 23.16 -19.98 15.32
C LEU A 27 22.76 -19.43 16.72
N LEU A 28 21.64 -18.70 16.78
CA LEU A 28 21.08 -18.17 18.01
C LEU A 28 20.05 -19.11 18.68
N GLY A 29 19.82 -20.29 18.13
CA GLY A 29 18.82 -21.24 18.63
C GLY A 29 17.37 -20.77 18.44
N LEU A 30 17.12 -19.92 17.46
CA LEU A 30 15.78 -19.46 17.09
C LEU A 30 15.19 -20.32 15.98
N LEU A 31 13.86 -20.38 15.91
CA LEU A 31 13.15 -21.26 14.98
C LEU A 31 13.46 -20.91 13.51
N ASP A 32 13.38 -19.61 13.17
CA ASP A 32 13.53 -19.13 11.79
C ASP A 32 13.87 -17.62 11.76
N ALA A 33 14.01 -17.08 10.56
CA ALA A 33 14.23 -15.66 10.30
C ALA A 33 13.12 -14.77 10.87
N GLU A 34 11.87 -15.23 10.89
CA GLU A 34 10.74 -14.46 11.43
C GLU A 34 10.88 -14.27 12.95
N ALA A 35 11.21 -15.34 13.67
CA ALA A 35 11.49 -15.30 15.11
C ALA A 35 12.68 -14.39 15.44
N LEU A 36 13.74 -14.42 14.62
CA LEU A 36 14.88 -13.52 14.77
C LEU A 36 14.48 -12.05 14.59
N MET A 37 13.80 -11.73 13.49
CA MET A 37 13.42 -10.36 13.18
C MET A 37 12.40 -9.81 14.17
N ARG A 38 11.47 -10.65 14.68
CA ARG A 38 10.54 -10.28 15.75
C ARG A 38 11.28 -9.87 17.02
N ARG A 39 12.25 -10.66 17.48
CA ARG A 39 13.08 -10.32 18.64
C ARG A 39 13.91 -9.05 18.44
N LEU A 40 14.41 -8.82 17.23
CA LEU A 40 15.15 -7.61 16.92
C LEU A 40 14.24 -6.37 16.96
N ALA A 41 13.03 -6.47 16.40
CA ALA A 41 12.05 -5.39 16.46
C ALA A 41 11.64 -5.08 17.89
N GLU A 42 11.35 -6.11 18.70
CA GLU A 42 11.05 -5.99 20.13
C GLU A 42 12.18 -5.27 20.87
N ALA A 43 13.42 -5.77 20.75
CA ALA A 43 14.58 -5.16 21.41
C ALA A 43 14.80 -3.71 20.97
N GLY A 44 14.68 -3.41 19.67
CA GLY A 44 14.82 -2.05 19.15
C GLY A 44 13.76 -1.11 19.72
N ARG A 45 12.50 -1.53 19.76
CA ARG A 45 11.41 -0.73 20.34
C ARG A 45 11.59 -0.51 21.85
N THR A 46 11.96 -1.55 22.60
CA THR A 46 12.22 -1.45 24.03
C THR A 46 13.37 -0.47 24.32
N ILE A 47 14.45 -0.52 23.55
CA ILE A 47 15.58 0.42 23.69
C ILE A 47 15.14 1.85 23.37
N SER A 48 14.38 2.05 22.26
CA SER A 48 13.88 3.37 21.89
C SER A 48 12.96 3.94 22.98
N HIS A 49 12.03 3.14 23.48
CA HIS A 49 11.12 3.53 24.55
C HIS A 49 11.87 3.93 25.84
N ALA A 50 12.83 3.11 26.28
CA ALA A 50 13.65 3.40 27.44
C ALA A 50 14.49 4.68 27.27
N PHE A 51 15.03 4.90 26.07
CA PHE A 51 15.76 6.11 25.70
C PHE A 51 14.87 7.35 25.80
N ASP A 52 13.69 7.33 25.19
CA ASP A 52 12.74 8.44 25.22
C ASP A 52 12.25 8.74 26.65
N ALA A 53 11.99 7.72 27.47
CA ALA A 53 11.61 7.87 28.87
C ALA A 53 12.76 8.51 29.69
N THR A 54 13.99 8.12 29.41
CA THR A 54 15.17 8.70 30.06
C THR A 54 15.32 10.18 29.74
N TRP A 55 15.20 10.56 28.45
CA TRP A 55 15.30 11.95 28.05
C TRP A 55 14.16 12.80 28.61
N ARG A 56 12.93 12.32 28.64
CA ARG A 56 11.83 12.99 29.34
C ARG A 56 12.14 13.27 30.81
N THR A 57 12.83 12.33 31.47
CA THR A 57 13.25 12.52 32.87
C THR A 57 14.34 13.59 33.01
N VAL A 58 15.33 13.59 32.10
CA VAL A 58 16.37 14.63 32.06
C VAL A 58 15.77 16.00 31.80
N ASP A 59 14.86 16.11 30.81
CA ASP A 59 14.21 17.39 30.49
C ASP A 59 13.43 17.96 31.68
N ARG A 60 12.74 17.11 32.45
CA ARG A 60 12.06 17.53 33.69
C ARG A 60 13.02 18.03 34.74
N LEU A 61 14.16 17.38 34.92
CA LEU A 61 15.17 17.80 35.89
C LEU A 61 15.79 19.13 35.51
N VAL A 62 16.04 19.36 34.24
CA VAL A 62 16.65 20.60 33.71
C VAL A 62 15.64 21.76 33.69
N SER A 63 14.39 21.49 33.37
CA SER A 63 13.34 22.53 33.29
C SER A 63 12.90 23.08 34.65
N GLY A 64 13.36 22.50 35.76
CA GLY A 64 13.02 22.93 37.11
C GLY A 64 11.65 22.41 37.60
N PRO A 65 11.23 22.84 38.80
CA PRO A 65 10.00 22.32 39.43
C PRO A 65 8.76 22.68 38.63
N ALA A 66 8.01 21.66 38.21
CA ALA A 66 6.73 21.82 37.54
C ALA A 66 5.65 22.45 38.44
N PRO A 67 4.60 23.08 37.90
CA PRO A 67 3.47 23.58 38.67
C PRO A 67 2.92 22.52 39.62
N ARG A 68 2.70 22.86 40.89
CA ARG A 68 2.19 21.93 41.93
C ARG A 68 0.70 21.63 41.83
N GLY A 69 -0.02 22.25 40.90
CA GLY A 69 -1.45 22.03 40.67
C GLY A 69 -1.76 20.64 40.07
N ARG A 70 -2.96 20.14 40.35
CA ARG A 70 -3.54 18.99 39.65
C ARG A 70 -4.72 19.50 38.84
N ARG A 71 -4.65 19.42 37.52
CA ARG A 71 -5.70 19.84 36.61
C ARG A 71 -6.50 18.62 36.15
N PRO A 72 -7.82 18.56 36.37
CA PRO A 72 -8.65 17.47 35.85
C PRO A 72 -8.57 17.39 34.31
N LEU A 73 -8.41 16.19 33.79
CA LEU A 73 -8.46 15.89 32.35
C LEU A 73 -9.67 15.03 32.00
N ALA A 74 -9.95 14.01 32.81
CA ALA A 74 -11.12 13.14 32.73
C ALA A 74 -11.47 12.59 34.12
N ASP A 75 -12.55 11.83 34.23
CA ASP A 75 -12.91 11.20 35.49
C ASP A 75 -11.82 10.24 35.96
N GLY A 76 -11.34 10.44 37.18
CA GLY A 76 -10.22 9.71 37.75
C GLY A 76 -8.83 10.02 37.16
N VAL A 77 -8.69 10.99 36.23
CA VAL A 77 -7.46 11.32 35.50
C VAL A 77 -7.16 12.81 35.60
N VAL A 78 -5.94 13.14 35.98
CA VAL A 78 -5.49 14.54 36.13
C VAL A 78 -4.11 14.76 35.53
N GLU A 79 -3.83 15.97 35.10
CA GLU A 79 -2.49 16.43 34.84
C GLU A 79 -1.77 16.77 36.13
N HIS A 80 -0.52 16.35 36.25
CA HIS A 80 0.36 16.75 37.32
C HIS A 80 1.83 16.71 36.87
N GLY A 81 2.50 17.83 36.98
CA GLY A 81 3.91 17.90 36.60
C GLY A 81 4.19 17.71 35.11
N GLY A 82 3.23 18.06 34.24
CA GLY A 82 3.35 17.88 32.79
C GLY A 82 3.13 16.43 32.33
N GLU A 83 2.58 15.57 33.18
CA GLU A 83 2.24 14.19 32.87
C GLU A 83 0.79 13.87 33.27
N VAL A 84 0.21 12.87 32.64
CA VAL A 84 -1.10 12.32 33.00
C VAL A 84 -0.93 11.32 34.15
N VAL A 85 -1.63 11.57 35.25
CA VAL A 85 -1.60 10.73 36.45
C VAL A 85 -3.00 10.40 36.92
N LEU A 86 -3.17 9.35 37.71
CA LEU A 86 -4.42 9.03 38.35
C LEU A 86 -4.76 10.06 39.46
N ALA A 87 -6.03 10.39 39.58
CA ALA A 87 -6.52 11.23 40.68
C ALA A 87 -6.37 10.49 42.03
N ARG A 88 -6.32 11.26 43.13
CA ARG A 88 -6.19 10.67 44.47
C ARG A 88 -7.45 9.84 44.81
N GLY A 89 -7.24 8.65 45.35
CA GLY A 89 -8.32 7.77 45.81
C GLY A 89 -8.98 6.94 44.70
N VAL A 90 -8.54 7.04 43.46
CA VAL A 90 -9.01 6.19 42.36
C VAL A 90 -8.37 4.80 42.50
N ASP A 91 -9.19 3.76 42.39
CA ASP A 91 -8.77 2.36 42.45
C ASP A 91 -8.98 1.69 41.07
N PRO A 92 -7.91 1.40 40.30
CA PRO A 92 -8.00 0.78 38.97
C PRO A 92 -8.68 -0.61 38.97
N ARG A 93 -8.74 -1.27 40.13
CA ARG A 93 -9.41 -2.59 40.29
C ARG A 93 -10.92 -2.50 40.23
N LYS A 94 -11.49 -1.30 40.38
CA LYS A 94 -12.94 -1.05 40.40
C LYS A 94 -13.46 -0.43 39.10
N ASP A 95 -12.56 0.06 38.24
CA ASP A 95 -12.90 0.75 37.02
C ASP A 95 -12.11 0.16 35.84
N PRO A 96 -12.69 -0.77 35.08
CA PRO A 96 -12.02 -1.40 33.96
C PRO A 96 -11.76 -0.44 32.79
N VAL A 97 -12.50 0.68 32.68
CA VAL A 97 -12.35 1.67 31.61
C VAL A 97 -11.25 2.69 31.89
N LEU A 98 -10.85 2.84 33.15
CA LEU A 98 -9.88 3.85 33.59
C LEU A 98 -8.59 3.84 32.75
N VAL A 99 -8.12 2.67 32.34
CA VAL A 99 -6.90 2.55 31.52
C VAL A 99 -7.05 3.21 30.15
N LEU A 100 -8.18 3.01 29.47
CA LEU A 100 -8.47 3.65 28.18
C LEU A 100 -8.78 5.15 28.36
N ARG A 101 -9.48 5.51 29.42
CA ARG A 101 -9.77 6.92 29.75
C ARG A 101 -8.49 7.72 30.02
N ALA A 102 -7.52 7.14 30.76
CA ALA A 102 -6.23 7.75 30.99
C ALA A 102 -5.41 7.90 29.69
N ALA A 103 -5.45 6.89 28.83
CA ALA A 103 -4.80 6.91 27.53
C ALA A 103 -5.43 7.94 26.58
N ALA A 104 -6.77 8.04 26.53
CA ALA A 104 -7.48 9.04 25.77
C ALA A 104 -7.11 10.47 26.23
N ALA A 105 -7.14 10.70 27.56
CA ALA A 105 -6.73 11.98 28.12
C ALA A 105 -5.27 12.35 27.80
N ALA A 106 -4.38 11.37 27.74
CA ALA A 106 -2.99 11.56 27.33
C ALA A 106 -2.87 11.94 25.85
N ALA A 107 -3.56 11.22 24.98
CA ALA A 107 -3.57 11.46 23.54
C ALA A 107 -4.18 12.84 23.19
N ASP A 108 -5.32 13.18 23.80
CA ASP A 108 -6.05 14.42 23.55
C ASP A 108 -5.29 15.65 24.08
N SER A 109 -4.61 15.53 25.22
CA SER A 109 -3.82 16.63 25.80
C SER A 109 -2.42 16.74 25.22
N GLY A 110 -1.94 15.73 24.48
CA GLY A 110 -0.55 15.63 24.04
C GLY A 110 0.46 15.43 25.17
N LEU A 111 0.01 15.02 26.36
CA LEU A 111 0.85 14.79 27.52
C LEU A 111 1.20 13.30 27.65
N PRO A 112 2.42 12.95 28.06
CA PRO A 112 2.77 11.55 28.31
C PRO A 112 2.08 11.03 29.59
N LEU A 113 1.80 9.72 29.60
CA LEU A 113 1.45 9.02 30.82
C LEU A 113 2.65 8.96 31.78
N ALA A 114 2.44 9.24 33.06
CA ALA A 114 3.51 9.09 34.06
C ALA A 114 3.89 7.59 34.17
N PRO A 115 5.19 7.23 34.23
CA PRO A 115 5.61 5.83 34.33
C PRO A 115 4.99 5.07 35.53
N ALA A 116 4.83 5.76 36.66
CA ALA A 116 4.15 5.20 37.84
C ALA A 116 2.67 4.90 37.57
N THR A 117 1.99 5.76 36.81
CA THR A 117 0.59 5.55 36.37
C THR A 117 0.49 4.32 35.49
N VAL A 118 1.36 4.21 34.47
CA VAL A 118 1.40 3.05 33.55
C VAL A 118 1.64 1.76 34.33
N SER A 119 2.60 1.75 35.27
CA SER A 119 2.90 0.59 36.11
C SER A 119 1.71 0.16 36.96
N VAL A 120 1.00 1.11 37.57
CA VAL A 120 -0.21 0.84 38.38
C VAL A 120 -1.33 0.28 37.49
N LEU A 121 -1.59 0.91 36.33
CA LEU A 121 -2.61 0.45 35.38
C LEU A 121 -2.27 -0.96 34.86
N ALA A 122 -1.02 -1.23 34.48
CA ALA A 122 -0.60 -2.54 34.00
C ALA A 122 -0.78 -3.65 35.04
N ALA A 123 -0.51 -3.33 36.33
CA ALA A 123 -0.57 -4.31 37.42
C ALA A 123 -1.98 -4.48 38.02
N GLN A 124 -2.80 -3.44 38.03
CA GLN A 124 -4.00 -3.38 38.86
C GLN A 124 -5.31 -3.13 38.13
N SER A 125 -5.31 -2.80 36.82
CA SER A 125 -6.57 -2.59 36.09
C SER A 125 -7.44 -3.85 36.14
N ALA A 126 -8.74 -3.65 36.43
CA ALA A 126 -9.73 -4.70 36.31
C ALA A 126 -9.78 -5.21 34.85
N PRO A 127 -10.11 -6.50 34.63
CA PRO A 127 -10.38 -7.02 33.30
C PRO A 127 -11.52 -6.25 32.62
N MET A 128 -11.36 -5.91 31.34
CA MET A 128 -12.43 -5.29 30.57
C MET A 128 -13.61 -6.25 30.41
N PRO A 129 -14.85 -5.83 30.69
CA PRO A 129 -16.03 -6.67 30.44
C PRO A 129 -16.16 -7.03 28.96
N VAL A 130 -16.81 -8.15 28.68
CA VAL A 130 -17.14 -8.58 27.32
C VAL A 130 -18.65 -8.73 27.21
N PRO A 131 -19.32 -8.02 26.30
CA PRO A 131 -18.78 -6.96 25.42
C PRO A 131 -18.31 -5.73 26.18
N TRP A 132 -17.41 -4.94 25.57
CA TRP A 132 -16.93 -3.68 26.16
C TRP A 132 -18.09 -2.69 26.36
N PRO A 133 -18.09 -1.93 27.45
CA PRO A 133 -19.01 -0.81 27.61
C PRO A 133 -18.76 0.28 26.58
N GLU A 134 -19.79 1.08 26.29
CA GLU A 134 -19.73 2.17 25.30
C GLU A 134 -18.60 3.16 25.59
N GLU A 135 -18.42 3.54 26.85
CA GLU A 135 -17.33 4.43 27.28
C GLU A 135 -15.93 3.90 26.89
N ALA A 136 -15.73 2.59 26.94
CA ALA A 136 -14.45 1.99 26.55
C ALA A 136 -14.22 2.07 25.03
N ARG A 137 -15.27 1.92 24.22
CA ARG A 137 -15.22 2.11 22.77
C ARG A 137 -14.92 3.56 22.42
N ASP A 138 -15.63 4.50 23.07
CA ASP A 138 -15.45 5.93 22.85
C ASP A 138 -14.03 6.37 23.22
N ALA A 139 -13.50 5.86 24.33
CA ALA A 139 -12.12 6.11 24.73
C ALA A 139 -11.11 5.54 23.70
N LEU A 140 -11.35 4.34 23.15
CA LEU A 140 -10.51 3.79 22.09
C LEU A 140 -10.56 4.67 20.83
N VAL A 141 -11.76 5.07 20.40
CA VAL A 141 -11.94 5.96 19.23
C VAL A 141 -11.28 7.31 19.46
N SER A 142 -11.39 7.89 20.69
CA SER A 142 -10.70 9.14 21.06
C SER A 142 -9.18 8.99 20.94
N ILE A 143 -8.59 7.90 21.48
CA ILE A 143 -7.15 7.63 21.34
C ILE A 143 -6.75 7.63 19.85
N LEU A 144 -7.44 6.86 19.02
CA LEU A 144 -7.11 6.74 17.61
C LEU A 144 -7.33 8.04 16.84
N GLY A 145 -8.39 8.78 17.19
CA GLY A 145 -8.74 10.09 16.61
C GLY A 145 -7.76 11.21 16.94
N ALA A 146 -6.92 11.05 17.98
CA ALA A 146 -5.85 11.99 18.31
C ALA A 146 -4.70 12.00 17.27
N GLY A 147 -4.75 11.14 16.27
CA GLY A 147 -3.79 11.11 15.17
C GLY A 147 -2.38 10.79 15.65
N ARG A 148 -1.43 11.66 15.32
CA ARG A 148 -0.01 11.44 15.68
C ARG A 148 0.23 11.32 17.19
N ALA A 149 -0.59 11.95 18.03
CA ALA A 149 -0.48 11.87 19.48
C ALA A 149 -0.88 10.48 20.02
N ALA A 150 -1.68 9.72 19.28
CA ALA A 150 -2.03 8.34 19.63
C ALA A 150 -0.80 7.40 19.67
N VAL A 151 0.16 7.62 18.76
CA VAL A 151 1.28 6.69 18.54
C VAL A 151 2.16 6.50 19.80
N PRO A 152 2.68 7.54 20.47
CA PRO A 152 3.46 7.37 21.68
C PRO A 152 2.64 6.81 22.85
N VAL A 153 1.36 7.17 22.95
CA VAL A 153 0.47 6.63 24.01
C VAL A 153 0.23 5.13 23.79
N TRP A 154 -0.06 4.72 22.57
CA TRP A 154 -0.20 3.29 22.22
C TRP A 154 1.07 2.51 22.51
N GLU A 155 2.24 3.06 22.13
CA GLU A 155 3.54 2.45 22.40
C GLU A 155 3.78 2.25 23.90
N GLU A 156 3.46 3.25 24.73
CA GLU A 156 3.57 3.16 26.19
C GLU A 156 2.71 2.01 26.75
N LEU A 157 1.45 1.92 26.31
CA LEU A 157 0.54 0.85 26.74
C LEU A 157 1.00 -0.53 26.23
N ASP A 158 1.52 -0.61 25.00
CA ASP A 158 1.98 -1.86 24.40
C ASP A 158 3.24 -2.38 25.11
N GLN A 159 4.21 -1.51 25.41
CA GLN A 159 5.41 -1.86 26.18
C GLN A 159 5.07 -2.36 27.58
N ALA A 160 4.02 -1.81 28.19
CA ALA A 160 3.52 -2.25 29.49
C ALA A 160 2.64 -3.53 29.42
N GLY A 161 2.42 -4.10 28.22
CA GLY A 161 1.57 -5.28 28.00
C GLY A 161 0.08 -5.03 28.18
N ILE A 162 -0.36 -3.78 28.23
CA ILE A 162 -1.77 -3.42 28.43
C ILE A 162 -2.57 -3.71 27.17
N ILE A 163 -2.03 -3.39 25.98
CA ILE A 163 -2.72 -3.60 24.70
C ILE A 163 -3.10 -5.08 24.51
N VAL A 164 -2.18 -5.99 24.79
CA VAL A 164 -2.45 -7.44 24.67
C VAL A 164 -3.52 -7.92 25.67
N LYS A 165 -3.63 -7.30 26.86
CA LYS A 165 -4.71 -7.60 27.79
C LYS A 165 -6.07 -7.12 27.29
N LEU A 166 -6.12 -5.98 26.61
CA LEU A 166 -7.34 -5.42 26.03
C LEU A 166 -7.73 -6.13 24.73
N LEU A 167 -6.75 -6.36 23.86
CA LEU A 167 -6.88 -6.97 22.54
C LEU A 167 -5.91 -8.17 22.44
N PRO A 168 -6.30 -9.38 22.91
CA PRO A 168 -5.40 -10.55 22.92
C PRO A 168 -4.86 -10.94 21.55
N ASP A 169 -5.64 -10.69 20.47
CA ASP A 169 -5.25 -10.97 19.09
C ASP A 169 -4.04 -10.12 18.64
N TRP A 170 -3.81 -8.98 19.29
CA TRP A 170 -2.67 -8.09 19.04
C TRP A 170 -1.32 -8.78 19.25
N GLU A 171 -1.22 -9.76 20.14
CA GLU A 171 0.02 -10.51 20.39
C GLU A 171 0.57 -11.17 19.11
N ARG A 172 -0.31 -11.57 18.19
CA ARG A 172 0.08 -12.23 16.95
C ARG A 172 0.74 -11.30 15.95
N VAL A 173 0.36 -10.03 15.94
CA VAL A 173 0.92 -9.01 15.05
C VAL A 173 2.03 -8.20 15.73
N ARG A 174 2.13 -8.26 17.05
CA ARG A 174 3.10 -7.54 17.87
C ARG A 174 4.53 -7.87 17.45
N HIS A 175 5.31 -6.84 17.14
CA HIS A 175 6.70 -6.92 16.64
C HIS A 175 6.88 -7.76 15.37
N ARG A 176 5.79 -8.13 14.69
CA ARG A 176 5.85 -8.99 13.50
C ARG A 176 6.51 -8.28 12.34
N PRO A 177 7.61 -8.83 11.77
CA PRO A 177 8.30 -8.21 10.64
C PRO A 177 7.46 -8.28 9.37
N GLN A 178 7.57 -7.29 8.50
CA GLN A 178 7.04 -7.32 7.15
C GLN A 178 8.17 -7.59 6.16
N ARG A 179 8.07 -8.68 5.39
CA ARG A 179 9.16 -9.12 4.49
C ARG A 179 9.27 -8.30 3.21
N ASN A 180 8.17 -7.67 2.78
CA ASN A 180 8.20 -6.82 1.59
C ASN A 180 8.92 -5.50 1.93
N PRO A 181 10.02 -5.16 1.23
CA PRO A 181 10.86 -4.00 1.53
C PRO A 181 10.18 -2.63 1.36
N ILE A 182 8.97 -2.58 0.81
CA ILE A 182 8.19 -1.33 0.74
C ILE A 182 7.66 -0.90 2.11
N HIS A 183 7.52 -1.82 3.07
CA HIS A 183 7.02 -1.53 4.40
C HIS A 183 8.13 -0.97 5.28
N ARG A 184 7.82 0.14 5.95
CA ARG A 184 8.75 0.82 6.87
C ARG A 184 8.74 0.26 8.27
N PHE A 185 7.63 -0.38 8.68
CA PHE A 185 7.32 -0.74 10.05
C PHE A 185 6.99 -2.23 10.18
N THR A 186 7.05 -2.76 11.40
CA THR A 186 6.42 -4.02 11.80
C THR A 186 4.90 -3.92 11.65
N VAL A 187 4.20 -5.06 11.61
CA VAL A 187 2.74 -5.06 11.39
C VAL A 187 2.02 -4.21 12.43
N ASP A 188 2.29 -4.42 13.72
CA ASP A 188 1.68 -3.66 14.84
C ASP A 188 1.97 -2.16 14.76
N ARG A 189 3.21 -1.77 14.45
CA ARG A 189 3.55 -0.37 14.29
C ARG A 189 2.89 0.24 13.06
N HIS A 190 2.81 -0.49 11.96
CA HIS A 190 2.11 -0.08 10.76
C HIS A 190 0.63 0.20 11.03
N LEU A 191 -0.04 -0.67 11.79
CA LEU A 191 -1.45 -0.53 12.14
C LEU A 191 -1.74 0.76 12.91
N ILE A 192 -0.94 1.08 13.92
CA ILE A 192 -1.14 2.35 14.65
C ILE A 192 -0.75 3.58 13.83
N GLU A 193 0.24 3.50 12.96
CA GLU A 193 0.58 4.58 12.02
C GLU A 193 -0.53 4.80 10.99
N ALA A 194 -1.16 3.72 10.51
CA ALA A 194 -2.32 3.81 9.62
C ALA A 194 -3.52 4.45 10.34
N ALA A 195 -3.81 4.08 11.59
CA ALA A 195 -4.84 4.72 12.38
C ALA A 195 -4.56 6.21 12.62
N ALA A 196 -3.31 6.57 12.92
CA ALA A 196 -2.89 7.96 13.07
C ALA A 196 -3.06 8.79 11.78
N ASN A 197 -2.80 8.18 10.61
CA ASN A 197 -3.06 8.84 9.32
C ASN A 197 -4.56 8.94 9.04
N ALA A 198 -5.35 7.90 9.35
CA ALA A 198 -6.80 7.87 9.15
C ALA A 198 -7.53 8.99 9.91
N ALA A 199 -6.99 9.43 11.04
CA ALA A 199 -7.54 10.53 11.83
C ALA A 199 -7.69 11.84 11.03
N SER A 200 -6.84 12.09 10.02
CA SER A 200 -6.96 13.25 9.14
C SER A 200 -8.08 13.15 8.11
N HIS A 201 -8.63 11.94 7.90
CA HIS A 201 -9.68 11.63 6.92
C HIS A 201 -11.07 11.40 7.55
N THR A 202 -11.20 11.59 8.86
CA THR A 202 -12.46 11.36 9.60
C THR A 202 -13.64 12.22 9.11
N ARG A 203 -13.37 13.38 8.51
CA ARG A 203 -14.39 14.27 7.93
C ARG A 203 -14.86 13.86 6.54
N GLU A 204 -14.20 12.90 5.92
CA GLU A 204 -14.50 12.43 4.57
C GLU A 204 -15.48 11.24 4.56
N VAL A 205 -15.76 10.68 5.74
CA VAL A 205 -16.60 9.49 5.93
C VAL A 205 -17.78 9.77 6.87
N SER A 206 -18.85 8.99 6.72
CA SER A 206 -20.04 9.06 7.60
C SER A 206 -19.79 8.38 8.96
N ARG A 207 -18.85 7.43 9.03
CA ARG A 207 -18.52 6.64 10.22
C ARG A 207 -17.02 6.74 10.56
N PRO A 208 -16.60 7.88 11.15
CA PRO A 208 -15.20 8.08 11.55
C PRO A 208 -14.70 7.06 12.58
N ASP A 209 -15.57 6.58 13.45
CA ASP A 209 -15.29 5.52 14.41
C ASP A 209 -14.88 4.21 13.73
N LEU A 210 -15.65 3.76 12.73
CA LEU A 210 -15.33 2.57 11.95
C LEU A 210 -14.06 2.73 11.11
N LEU A 211 -13.81 3.93 10.56
CA LEU A 211 -12.57 4.22 9.83
C LEU A 211 -11.34 4.01 10.72
N LEU A 212 -11.36 4.58 11.93
CA LEU A 212 -10.24 4.50 12.87
C LEU A 212 -9.99 3.07 13.35
N ILE A 213 -11.07 2.33 13.67
CA ILE A 213 -10.98 0.92 14.06
C ILE A 213 -10.52 0.05 12.87
N ALA A 214 -11.03 0.32 11.65
CA ALA A 214 -10.58 -0.38 10.44
C ALA A 214 -9.09 -0.15 10.20
N ALA A 215 -8.61 1.07 10.31
CA ALA A 215 -7.20 1.39 10.14
C ALA A 215 -6.30 0.68 11.18
N LEU A 216 -6.76 0.54 12.42
CA LEU A 216 -6.06 -0.21 13.46
C LEU A 216 -6.05 -1.73 13.20
N LEU A 217 -7.04 -2.28 12.48
CA LEU A 217 -7.24 -3.72 12.38
C LEU A 217 -7.12 -4.29 10.96
N HIS A 218 -6.95 -3.48 9.90
CA HIS A 218 -7.02 -3.94 8.50
C HIS A 218 -6.05 -5.07 8.17
N ASP A 219 -4.89 -5.08 8.79
CA ASP A 219 -3.81 -6.05 8.58
C ASP A 219 -3.66 -7.06 9.74
N VAL A 220 -4.62 -7.10 10.67
CA VAL A 220 -4.56 -8.02 11.82
C VAL A 220 -4.44 -9.48 11.37
N GLY A 221 -5.04 -9.84 10.25
CA GLY A 221 -4.96 -11.18 9.66
C GLY A 221 -3.54 -11.64 9.31
N LYS A 222 -2.56 -10.74 9.18
CA LYS A 222 -1.13 -11.09 9.02
C LYS A 222 -0.59 -11.88 10.21
N GLY A 223 -1.27 -11.89 11.34
CA GLY A 223 -0.95 -12.73 12.51
C GLY A 223 -1.25 -14.22 12.32
N TRP A 224 -1.97 -14.61 11.28
CA TRP A 224 -2.42 -15.97 11.00
C TRP A 224 -1.93 -16.48 9.64
N PRO A 225 -1.92 -17.81 9.41
CA PRO A 225 -1.61 -18.37 8.09
C PRO A 225 -2.74 -18.11 7.08
N GLY A 226 -2.39 -18.10 5.80
CA GLY A 226 -3.33 -17.94 4.68
C GLY A 226 -3.39 -16.52 4.14
N ASP A 227 -4.46 -16.22 3.40
CA ASP A 227 -4.73 -14.88 2.90
C ASP A 227 -5.12 -13.96 4.06
N HIS A 228 -4.32 -12.92 4.29
CA HIS A 228 -4.48 -12.04 5.45
C HIS A 228 -5.78 -11.22 5.42
N SER A 229 -6.32 -10.91 4.25
CA SER A 229 -7.58 -10.18 4.12
C SER A 229 -8.77 -11.08 4.47
N ALA A 230 -8.74 -12.33 3.99
CA ALA A 230 -9.76 -13.33 4.34
C ALA A 230 -9.72 -13.70 5.82
N THR A 231 -8.53 -13.92 6.35
CA THR A 231 -8.35 -14.24 7.76
C THR A 231 -8.67 -13.04 8.65
N GLY A 232 -8.26 -11.85 8.21
CA GLY A 232 -8.55 -10.59 8.88
C GLY A 232 -10.05 -10.33 9.04
N GLU A 233 -10.84 -10.62 8.02
CA GLU A 233 -12.30 -10.54 8.06
C GLU A 233 -12.89 -11.36 9.23
N VAL A 234 -12.42 -12.60 9.40
CA VAL A 234 -12.91 -13.48 10.49
C VAL A 234 -12.47 -12.96 11.86
N VAL A 235 -11.20 -12.63 12.00
CA VAL A 235 -10.61 -12.12 13.25
C VAL A 235 -11.25 -10.81 13.68
N VAL A 236 -11.51 -9.92 12.73
CA VAL A 236 -12.13 -8.62 13.02
C VAL A 236 -13.58 -8.76 13.47
N ARG A 237 -14.37 -9.72 12.93
CA ARG A 237 -15.71 -9.99 13.45
C ARG A 237 -15.69 -10.35 14.93
N ASP A 238 -14.75 -11.20 15.33
CA ASP A 238 -14.61 -11.59 16.74
C ASP A 238 -14.18 -10.40 17.61
N ILE A 239 -13.17 -9.65 17.20
CA ILE A 239 -12.71 -8.44 17.91
C ILE A 239 -13.85 -7.42 18.01
N ALA A 240 -14.53 -7.10 16.91
CA ALA A 240 -15.61 -6.11 16.84
C ALA A 240 -16.80 -6.48 17.74
N THR A 241 -17.16 -7.76 17.77
CA THR A 241 -18.19 -8.28 18.68
C THR A 241 -17.76 -8.15 20.13
N ARG A 242 -16.53 -8.52 20.45
CA ARG A 242 -15.95 -8.44 21.79
C ARG A 242 -15.83 -7.02 22.32
N ILE A 243 -15.47 -6.06 21.47
CA ILE A 243 -15.48 -4.63 21.83
C ILE A 243 -16.90 -4.03 21.84
N GLY A 244 -17.92 -4.81 21.49
CA GLY A 244 -19.33 -4.45 21.66
C GLY A 244 -19.90 -3.58 20.56
N LEU A 245 -19.40 -3.68 19.32
CA LEU A 245 -20.03 -3.01 18.18
C LEU A 245 -21.38 -3.65 17.82
N PRO A 246 -22.37 -2.87 17.36
CA PRO A 246 -23.60 -3.39 16.78
C PRO A 246 -23.31 -4.34 15.61
N SER A 247 -24.17 -5.34 15.38
CA SER A 247 -23.97 -6.35 14.34
C SER A 247 -23.80 -5.77 12.93
N ALA A 248 -24.53 -4.70 12.60
CA ALA A 248 -24.37 -4.02 11.30
C ALA A 248 -22.97 -3.40 11.14
N ASP A 249 -22.42 -2.82 12.21
CA ASP A 249 -21.09 -2.22 12.23
C ASP A 249 -19.99 -3.30 12.18
N VAL A 250 -20.23 -4.46 12.81
CA VAL A 250 -19.35 -5.64 12.72
C VAL A 250 -19.22 -6.09 11.26
N GLU A 251 -20.32 -6.21 10.53
CA GLU A 251 -20.31 -6.62 9.12
C GLU A 251 -19.67 -5.56 8.22
N THR A 252 -19.95 -4.29 8.46
CA THR A 252 -19.30 -3.18 7.73
C THR A 252 -17.79 -3.22 7.93
N LEU A 253 -17.32 -3.35 9.18
CA LEU A 253 -15.91 -3.41 9.52
C LEU A 253 -15.22 -4.64 8.89
N ALA A 254 -15.87 -5.81 8.97
CA ALA A 254 -15.38 -7.05 8.37
C ALA A 254 -15.24 -6.92 6.84
N THR A 255 -16.23 -6.30 6.18
CA THR A 255 -16.21 -6.03 4.75
C THR A 255 -15.06 -5.08 4.37
N VAL A 256 -14.86 -4.02 5.15
CA VAL A 256 -13.75 -3.07 4.92
C VAL A 256 -12.41 -3.76 5.08
N VAL A 257 -12.22 -4.58 6.11
CA VAL A 257 -10.97 -5.35 6.30
C VAL A 257 -10.77 -6.39 5.19
N ARG A 258 -11.84 -7.10 4.80
CA ARG A 258 -11.78 -8.06 3.69
C ARG A 258 -11.31 -7.43 2.38
N HIS A 259 -11.73 -6.21 2.12
CA HIS A 259 -11.52 -5.54 0.85
C HIS A 259 -10.58 -4.33 0.91
N HIS A 260 -9.74 -4.20 1.96
CA HIS A 260 -8.87 -3.04 2.14
C HIS A 260 -7.89 -2.80 0.98
N LEU A 261 -7.48 -3.87 0.26
CA LEU A 261 -6.63 -3.78 -0.92
C LEU A 261 -7.38 -3.59 -2.24
N LEU A 262 -8.73 -3.69 -2.25
CA LEU A 262 -9.54 -3.68 -3.47
C LEU A 262 -9.30 -2.42 -4.32
N LEU A 263 -9.38 -1.24 -3.70
CA LEU A 263 -9.24 0.01 -4.45
C LEU A 263 -7.82 0.23 -4.99
N PRO A 264 -6.74 0.13 -4.19
CA PRO A 264 -5.39 0.32 -4.71
C PRO A 264 -4.98 -0.75 -5.74
N GLU A 265 -5.39 -2.01 -5.57
CA GLU A 265 -5.10 -3.06 -6.54
C GLU A 265 -5.87 -2.88 -7.84
N THR A 266 -7.17 -2.57 -7.77
CA THR A 266 -7.96 -2.32 -8.98
C THR A 266 -7.45 -1.09 -9.72
N ALA A 267 -7.19 0.00 -9.01
CA ALA A 267 -6.75 1.25 -9.64
C ALA A 267 -5.42 1.10 -10.40
N THR A 268 -4.50 0.27 -9.88
CA THR A 268 -3.18 0.09 -10.50
C THR A 268 -3.12 -1.06 -11.51
N ARG A 269 -4.04 -2.03 -11.43
CA ARG A 269 -3.95 -3.28 -12.21
C ARG A 269 -5.12 -3.48 -13.19
N ARG A 270 -6.14 -2.63 -13.16
CA ARG A 270 -7.30 -2.77 -14.05
C ARG A 270 -7.50 -1.53 -14.89
N ASP A 271 -8.13 -1.73 -16.04
CA ASP A 271 -8.56 -0.62 -16.89
C ASP A 271 -9.79 0.02 -16.27
N LEU A 272 -9.64 1.28 -15.85
CA LEU A 272 -10.73 2.04 -15.25
C LEU A 272 -11.75 2.54 -16.31
N ASP A 273 -11.40 2.45 -17.56
CA ASP A 273 -12.29 2.79 -18.67
C ASP A 273 -13.19 1.61 -19.08
N ASP A 274 -12.92 0.40 -18.57
CA ASP A 274 -13.78 -0.77 -18.76
C ASP A 274 -14.96 -0.74 -17.76
N PRO A 275 -16.22 -0.68 -18.25
CA PRO A 275 -17.40 -0.70 -17.39
C PRO A 275 -17.45 -1.89 -16.42
N VAL A 276 -16.99 -3.08 -16.87
CA VAL A 276 -16.96 -4.30 -16.06
C VAL A 276 -16.10 -4.13 -14.81
N THR A 277 -14.97 -3.41 -14.92
CA THR A 277 -14.12 -3.09 -13.76
C THR A 277 -14.89 -2.29 -12.72
N ILE A 278 -15.61 -1.25 -13.14
CA ILE A 278 -16.34 -0.35 -12.25
C ILE A 278 -17.53 -1.05 -11.60
N GLU A 279 -18.30 -1.80 -12.40
CA GLU A 279 -19.47 -2.55 -11.93
C GLU A 279 -19.07 -3.62 -10.90
N LYS A 280 -17.96 -4.34 -11.15
CA LYS A 280 -17.45 -5.35 -10.23
C LYS A 280 -17.04 -4.74 -8.88
N VAL A 281 -16.35 -3.59 -8.88
CA VAL A 281 -16.01 -2.89 -7.65
C VAL A 281 -17.28 -2.40 -6.95
N ALA A 282 -18.23 -1.78 -7.67
CA ALA A 282 -19.50 -1.33 -7.11
C ALA A 282 -20.28 -2.47 -6.46
N GLY A 283 -20.37 -3.63 -7.12
CA GLY A 283 -21.02 -4.83 -6.57
C GLY A 283 -20.30 -5.38 -5.33
N THR A 284 -18.97 -5.31 -5.30
CA THR A 284 -18.17 -5.79 -4.15
C THR A 284 -18.33 -4.88 -2.93
N VAL A 285 -18.29 -3.56 -3.11
CA VAL A 285 -18.42 -2.61 -1.97
C VAL A 285 -19.86 -2.45 -1.51
N GLY A 286 -20.85 -2.63 -2.37
CA GLY A 286 -22.26 -2.68 -2.09
C GLY A 286 -22.90 -1.36 -1.62
N SER A 287 -22.16 -0.45 -1.02
CA SER A 287 -22.67 0.81 -0.50
C SER A 287 -21.66 1.96 -0.61
N ARG A 288 -22.19 3.19 -0.59
CA ARG A 288 -21.37 4.40 -0.56
C ARG A 288 -20.55 4.49 0.73
N GLU A 289 -21.11 4.09 1.86
CA GLU A 289 -20.43 4.12 3.15
C GLU A 289 -19.17 3.23 3.14
N VAL A 290 -19.28 1.97 2.69
CA VAL A 290 -18.13 1.06 2.56
C VAL A 290 -17.10 1.61 1.56
N LEU A 291 -17.55 2.19 0.43
CA LEU A 291 -16.65 2.81 -0.54
C LEU A 291 -15.85 3.97 0.07
N ASP A 292 -16.51 4.87 0.80
CA ASP A 292 -15.88 6.03 1.41
C ASP A 292 -14.89 5.60 2.51
N LEU A 293 -15.23 4.58 3.33
CA LEU A 293 -14.34 3.97 4.31
C LEU A 293 -13.10 3.33 3.66
N LEU A 294 -13.29 2.55 2.59
CA LEU A 294 -12.18 1.93 1.85
C LEU A 294 -11.28 2.98 1.18
N ALA A 295 -11.85 4.06 0.68
CA ALA A 295 -11.09 5.14 0.06
C ALA A 295 -10.18 5.84 1.08
N ALA A 296 -10.73 6.22 2.22
CA ALA A 296 -9.97 6.85 3.30
C ALA A 296 -8.90 5.91 3.89
N LEU A 297 -9.26 4.62 4.08
CA LEU A 297 -8.33 3.60 4.56
C LEU A 297 -7.17 3.38 3.57
N ALA A 298 -7.43 3.33 2.26
CA ALA A 298 -6.38 3.14 1.25
C ALA A 298 -5.33 4.27 1.27
N VAL A 299 -5.75 5.51 1.54
CA VAL A 299 -4.83 6.64 1.72
C VAL A 299 -4.00 6.45 2.99
N ALA A 300 -4.66 6.17 4.11
CA ALA A 300 -4.03 6.04 5.43
C ALA A 300 -3.01 4.90 5.49
N ASP A 301 -3.37 3.72 4.97
CA ASP A 301 -2.52 2.54 4.83
C ASP A 301 -1.34 2.81 3.88
N GLY A 302 -1.62 3.36 2.70
CA GLY A 302 -0.59 3.66 1.71
C GLY A 302 0.49 4.60 2.25
N ILE A 303 0.11 5.65 2.99
CA ILE A 303 1.05 6.57 3.65
C ILE A 303 1.85 5.85 4.75
N ALA A 304 1.20 4.99 5.55
CA ALA A 304 1.87 4.21 6.60
C ALA A 304 2.85 3.19 6.02
N THR A 305 2.54 2.59 4.88
CA THR A 305 3.42 1.65 4.17
C THR A 305 4.68 2.36 3.68
N GLY A 306 4.54 3.54 3.06
CA GLY A 306 5.67 4.38 2.66
C GLY A 306 5.54 5.01 1.28
N PRO A 307 6.49 5.88 0.88
CA PRO A 307 6.40 6.65 -0.36
C PRO A 307 6.46 5.80 -1.64
N ALA A 308 7.01 4.58 -1.56
CA ALA A 308 6.98 3.63 -2.68
C ALA A 308 5.58 3.02 -2.88
N ALA A 309 4.79 2.91 -1.80
CA ALA A 309 3.44 2.36 -1.82
C ALA A 309 2.38 3.41 -2.16
N TRP A 310 2.60 4.68 -1.78
CA TRP A 310 1.64 5.77 -1.99
C TRP A 310 2.33 7.03 -2.52
N ASN A 311 1.89 7.49 -3.68
CA ASN A 311 2.36 8.71 -4.34
C ASN A 311 1.19 9.40 -5.05
N SER A 312 1.43 10.61 -5.58
CA SER A 312 0.39 11.43 -6.24
C SER A 312 -0.26 10.73 -7.44
N TRP A 313 0.49 9.93 -8.19
CA TRP A 313 -0.04 9.16 -9.32
C TRP A 313 -1.05 8.10 -8.86
N LYS A 314 -0.67 7.26 -7.87
CA LYS A 314 -1.55 6.22 -7.32
C LYS A 314 -2.78 6.82 -6.65
N ALA A 315 -2.60 7.91 -5.90
CA ALA A 315 -3.70 8.68 -5.31
C ALA A 315 -4.70 9.16 -6.37
N GLY A 316 -4.21 9.67 -7.50
CA GLY A 316 -5.04 10.09 -8.62
C GLY A 316 -5.86 8.94 -9.23
N LEU A 317 -5.25 7.77 -9.42
CA LEU A 317 -5.96 6.58 -9.94
C LEU A 317 -7.03 6.09 -8.97
N VAL A 318 -6.73 6.01 -7.68
CA VAL A 318 -7.71 5.60 -6.66
C VAL A 318 -8.85 6.61 -6.58
N ALA A 319 -8.58 7.91 -6.62
CA ALA A 319 -9.60 8.95 -6.62
C ALA A 319 -10.51 8.87 -7.87
N ASP A 320 -9.93 8.56 -9.04
CA ASP A 320 -10.71 8.36 -10.27
C ASP A 320 -11.62 7.14 -10.16
N LEU A 321 -11.09 6.00 -9.69
CA LEU A 321 -11.88 4.79 -9.44
C LEU A 321 -13.05 5.07 -8.48
N VAL A 322 -12.76 5.70 -7.34
CA VAL A 322 -13.77 6.03 -6.32
C VAL A 322 -14.87 6.92 -6.90
N ARG A 323 -14.52 7.94 -7.69
CA ARG A 323 -15.49 8.82 -8.36
C ARG A 323 -16.42 8.03 -9.29
N ARG A 324 -15.87 7.14 -10.11
CA ARG A 324 -16.63 6.30 -11.06
C ARG A 324 -17.54 5.32 -10.33
N VAL A 325 -17.02 4.60 -9.34
CA VAL A 325 -17.80 3.65 -8.52
C VAL A 325 -18.93 4.37 -7.78
N ARG A 326 -18.66 5.55 -7.21
CA ARG A 326 -19.67 6.37 -6.53
C ARG A 326 -20.82 6.77 -7.48
N SER A 327 -20.51 7.07 -8.74
CA SER A 327 -21.51 7.37 -9.77
C SER A 327 -22.43 6.16 -10.04
N VAL A 328 -21.84 4.96 -10.15
CA VAL A 328 -22.61 3.72 -10.35
C VAL A 328 -23.49 3.40 -9.15
N LEU A 329 -22.94 3.51 -7.92
CA LEU A 329 -23.72 3.32 -6.68
C LEU A 329 -24.88 4.32 -6.53
N ALA A 330 -24.77 5.49 -7.16
CA ALA A 330 -25.84 6.48 -7.25
C ALA A 330 -26.86 6.20 -8.38
N GLY A 331 -26.76 5.06 -9.07
CA GLY A 331 -27.68 4.67 -10.13
C GLY A 331 -27.36 5.25 -11.52
N SER A 332 -26.21 5.89 -11.69
CA SER A 332 -25.76 6.35 -13.01
C SER A 332 -25.06 5.20 -13.75
N PRO A 333 -25.19 5.11 -15.09
CA PRO A 333 -24.43 4.13 -15.84
C PRO A 333 -22.92 4.38 -15.69
N PRO A 334 -22.09 3.32 -15.83
CA PRO A 334 -20.64 3.49 -15.82
C PRO A 334 -20.21 4.56 -16.81
N PRO A 335 -19.21 5.39 -16.50
CA PRO A 335 -18.72 6.40 -17.42
C PRO A 335 -18.20 5.71 -18.69
N LYS A 336 -18.57 6.26 -19.85
CA LYS A 336 -18.05 5.78 -21.14
C LYS A 336 -16.53 5.98 -21.18
N PRO A 337 -15.79 5.09 -21.88
CA PRO A 337 -14.37 5.30 -22.14
C PRO A 337 -14.10 6.72 -22.65
N PRO A 338 -13.02 7.38 -22.23
CA PRO A 338 -12.70 8.71 -22.72
C PRO A 338 -12.53 8.67 -24.24
N THR A 339 -13.25 9.50 -24.94
CA THR A 339 -12.96 9.82 -26.33
C THR A 339 -11.72 10.69 -26.39
N LEU A 340 -11.01 10.67 -27.54
CA LEU A 340 -9.87 11.54 -27.73
C LEU A 340 -10.21 12.99 -27.32
N SER A 341 -9.32 13.61 -26.57
CA SER A 341 -9.48 15.03 -26.24
C SER A 341 -9.49 15.88 -27.54
N PRO A 342 -10.06 17.09 -27.53
CA PRO A 342 -10.04 17.97 -28.69
C PRO A 342 -8.61 18.19 -29.21
N GLU A 343 -7.61 18.27 -28.33
CA GLU A 343 -6.21 18.38 -28.68
C GLU A 343 -5.68 17.11 -29.35
N GLN A 344 -5.92 15.95 -28.76
CA GLN A 344 -5.55 14.64 -29.33
C GLN A 344 -6.24 14.40 -30.69
N ALA A 345 -7.51 14.73 -30.81
CA ALA A 345 -8.24 14.66 -32.07
C ALA A 345 -7.69 15.65 -33.12
N GLY A 346 -7.21 16.81 -32.67
CA GLY A 346 -6.48 17.78 -33.50
C GLY A 346 -5.19 17.19 -34.04
N LEU A 347 -4.36 16.62 -33.16
CA LEU A 347 -3.11 15.97 -33.54
C LEU A 347 -3.31 14.81 -34.50
N ALA A 348 -4.33 13.98 -34.27
CA ALA A 348 -4.67 12.84 -35.13
C ALA A 348 -5.07 13.28 -36.56
N ARG A 349 -5.77 14.41 -36.72
CA ARG A 349 -6.18 14.94 -38.04
C ARG A 349 -5.01 15.44 -38.89
N HIS A 350 -3.93 15.88 -38.27
CA HIS A 350 -2.76 16.42 -39.01
C HIS A 350 -1.87 15.31 -39.59
N GLY A 351 -2.12 14.02 -39.32
CA GLY A 351 -1.55 12.87 -40.05
C GLY A 351 -0.03 12.67 -39.99
N GLY A 352 0.71 13.54 -39.34
CA GLY A 352 2.16 13.45 -39.16
C GLY A 352 2.49 12.83 -37.79
N GLY A 353 3.47 11.93 -37.73
CA GLY A 353 3.98 11.45 -36.46
C GLY A 353 4.39 12.61 -35.54
N ALA A 354 3.87 12.66 -34.35
CA ALA A 354 4.18 13.70 -33.36
C ALA A 354 4.39 13.11 -31.98
N VAL A 355 5.29 13.67 -31.19
CA VAL A 355 5.47 13.38 -29.76
C VAL A 355 5.24 14.67 -28.98
N ARG A 356 4.43 14.58 -27.94
CA ARG A 356 4.21 15.68 -26.99
C ARG A 356 4.58 15.21 -25.60
N VAL A 357 5.31 16.04 -24.87
CA VAL A 357 5.65 15.79 -23.45
C VAL A 357 5.09 16.93 -22.62
N HIS A 358 4.23 16.60 -21.69
CA HIS A 358 3.62 17.57 -20.79
C HIS A 358 3.35 16.95 -19.41
N GLY A 359 3.88 17.54 -18.33
CA GLY A 359 3.54 17.22 -16.95
C GLY A 359 3.68 15.74 -16.54
N GLY A 360 4.62 14.98 -17.14
CA GLY A 360 4.77 13.54 -16.89
C GLY A 360 3.91 12.66 -17.80
N ALA A 361 3.21 13.24 -18.77
CA ALA A 361 2.55 12.52 -19.87
C ALA A 361 3.37 12.64 -21.17
N VAL A 362 3.44 11.55 -21.92
CA VAL A 362 3.99 11.52 -23.28
C VAL A 362 2.91 11.02 -24.23
N THR A 363 2.47 11.88 -25.12
CA THR A 363 1.51 11.53 -26.17
C THR A 363 2.25 11.26 -27.48
N VAL A 364 2.04 10.09 -28.03
CA VAL A 364 2.60 9.66 -29.33
C VAL A 364 1.47 9.52 -30.32
N VAL A 365 1.57 10.21 -31.43
CA VAL A 365 0.63 10.14 -32.56
C VAL A 365 1.36 9.60 -33.77
N ALA A 366 0.89 8.51 -34.35
CA ALA A 366 1.51 7.89 -35.52
C ALA A 366 0.49 7.05 -36.30
N PRO A 367 0.78 6.65 -37.57
CA PRO A 367 -0.04 5.69 -38.30
C PRO A 367 -0.26 4.42 -37.46
N ASP A 368 -1.53 3.98 -37.37
CA ASP A 368 -1.90 2.82 -36.55
C ASP A 368 -1.31 1.54 -37.12
N ARG A 369 -0.58 0.83 -36.30
CA ARG A 369 0.03 -0.46 -36.62
C ARG A 369 0.33 -1.27 -35.37
N VAL A 370 0.29 -2.59 -35.50
CA VAL A 370 0.73 -3.51 -34.46
C VAL A 370 2.17 -3.19 -34.05
N GLY A 371 2.41 -3.03 -32.78
CA GLY A 371 3.74 -2.79 -32.26
C GLY A 371 4.08 -1.34 -31.97
N LEU A 372 3.21 -0.41 -32.30
CA LEU A 372 3.47 1.00 -32.04
C LEU A 372 3.66 1.29 -30.54
N LEU A 373 2.79 0.74 -29.69
CA LEU A 373 2.85 0.97 -28.24
C LEU A 373 4.17 0.49 -27.63
N TRP A 374 4.57 -0.76 -27.88
CA TRP A 374 5.81 -1.24 -27.27
C TRP A 374 7.07 -0.67 -27.92
N SER A 375 7.02 -0.30 -29.22
CA SER A 375 8.11 0.42 -29.86
C SER A 375 8.34 1.78 -29.20
N ALA A 376 7.25 2.51 -28.94
CA ALA A 376 7.31 3.78 -28.21
C ALA A 376 7.81 3.57 -26.77
N ALA A 377 7.29 2.55 -26.05
CA ALA A 377 7.75 2.21 -24.71
C ALA A 377 9.25 1.86 -24.66
N GLY A 378 9.77 1.20 -25.71
CA GLY A 378 11.20 0.92 -25.87
C GLY A 378 12.03 2.21 -25.97
N VAL A 379 11.57 3.18 -26.79
CA VAL A 379 12.22 4.51 -26.89
C VAL A 379 12.21 5.23 -25.55
N LEU A 380 11.04 5.29 -24.88
CA LEU A 380 10.93 5.91 -23.56
C LEU A 380 11.90 5.27 -22.55
N SER A 381 11.95 3.93 -22.52
CA SER A 381 12.89 3.20 -21.67
C SER A 381 14.35 3.51 -22.03
N ALA A 382 14.71 3.59 -23.32
CA ALA A 382 16.07 3.93 -23.73
C ALA A 382 16.48 5.34 -23.26
N HIS A 383 15.53 6.24 -23.14
CA HIS A 383 15.70 7.61 -22.62
C HIS A 383 15.49 7.72 -21.10
N ARG A 384 15.48 6.59 -20.37
CA ARG A 384 15.38 6.56 -18.90
C ARG A 384 14.07 7.15 -18.36
N LEU A 385 13.00 6.99 -19.13
CA LEU A 385 11.65 7.25 -18.67
C LEU A 385 11.01 5.94 -18.23
N VAL A 386 10.56 5.91 -16.98
CA VAL A 386 9.83 4.78 -16.41
C VAL A 386 8.36 4.95 -16.74
N VAL A 387 7.81 4.05 -17.54
CA VAL A 387 6.38 4.01 -17.88
C VAL A 387 5.60 3.51 -16.68
N ARG A 388 4.51 4.20 -16.34
CA ARG A 388 3.55 3.80 -15.28
C ARG A 388 2.24 3.28 -15.86
N SER A 389 1.82 3.88 -16.96
CA SER A 389 0.67 3.40 -17.71
C SER A 389 0.80 3.76 -19.18
N ALA A 390 0.14 2.98 -20.01
CA ALA A 390 -0.03 3.29 -21.42
C ALA A 390 -1.48 2.98 -21.82
N SER A 391 -2.05 3.82 -22.68
CA SER A 391 -3.34 3.58 -23.34
C SER A 391 -3.24 3.97 -24.80
N SER A 392 -3.93 3.20 -25.66
CA SER A 392 -3.97 3.46 -27.10
C SER A 392 -5.41 3.64 -27.54
N ALA A 393 -5.64 4.68 -28.33
CA ALA A 393 -6.92 4.92 -28.99
C ALA A 393 -6.66 5.19 -30.48
N SER A 394 -7.52 4.68 -31.37
CA SER A 394 -7.39 4.87 -32.80
C SER A 394 -8.42 5.87 -33.34
N ALA A 395 -7.98 6.78 -34.19
CA ALA A 395 -8.82 7.72 -34.94
C ALA A 395 -8.59 7.50 -36.44
N GLY A 396 -9.43 6.70 -37.07
CA GLY A 396 -9.22 6.27 -38.45
C GLY A 396 -7.95 5.41 -38.58
N SER A 397 -7.01 5.85 -39.43
CA SER A 397 -5.71 5.19 -39.63
C SER A 397 -4.59 5.69 -38.70
N THR A 398 -4.93 6.51 -37.71
CA THR A 398 -3.96 7.12 -36.80
C THR A 398 -4.19 6.63 -35.38
N ALA A 399 -3.14 6.13 -34.73
CA ALA A 399 -3.17 5.81 -33.29
C ALA A 399 -2.66 6.98 -32.48
N VAL A 400 -3.31 7.21 -31.35
CA VAL A 400 -2.91 8.14 -30.31
C VAL A 400 -2.62 7.31 -29.05
N ILE A 401 -1.36 7.29 -28.63
CA ILE A 401 -0.93 6.56 -27.45
C ILE A 401 -0.51 7.57 -26.38
N GLU A 402 -1.05 7.42 -25.21
CA GLU A 402 -0.72 8.22 -24.05
C GLU A 402 0.03 7.38 -23.02
N PHE A 403 1.21 7.84 -22.63
CA PHE A 403 2.02 7.25 -21.58
C PHE A 403 2.07 8.18 -20.37
N SER A 404 1.82 7.64 -19.18
CA SER A 404 2.23 8.27 -17.94
C SER A 404 3.66 7.83 -17.62
N VAL A 405 4.58 8.79 -17.47
CA VAL A 405 5.99 8.51 -17.26
C VAL A 405 6.57 9.33 -16.12
N ILE A 406 7.61 8.78 -15.49
CA ILE A 406 8.47 9.51 -14.57
C ILE A 406 9.92 9.36 -15.01
N PRO A 407 10.74 10.42 -14.97
CA PRO A 407 12.18 10.30 -15.18
C PRO A 407 12.80 9.41 -14.09
N GLU A 408 13.69 8.50 -14.50
CA GLU A 408 14.46 7.68 -13.54
C GLU A 408 15.34 8.58 -12.65
N TYR A 409 15.86 9.66 -13.24
CA TYR A 409 16.55 10.76 -12.58
C TYR A 409 16.65 11.98 -13.54
N GLY A 410 16.76 13.17 -12.96
CA GLY A 410 16.87 14.42 -13.72
C GLY A 410 15.56 14.89 -14.34
N SER A 411 15.66 15.66 -15.41
CA SER A 411 14.52 16.15 -16.20
C SER A 411 14.21 15.21 -17.37
N PRO A 412 12.94 15.16 -17.84
CA PRO A 412 12.60 14.40 -19.03
C PRO A 412 13.41 14.92 -20.24
N PRO A 413 13.72 14.03 -21.21
CA PRO A 413 14.43 14.44 -22.43
C PRO A 413 13.58 15.39 -23.27
N ASP A 414 14.26 16.15 -24.17
CA ASP A 414 13.60 17.00 -25.12
C ASP A 414 12.65 16.21 -26.04
N PRO A 415 11.39 16.67 -26.24
CA PRO A 415 10.41 16.01 -27.08
C PRO A 415 10.88 15.72 -28.49
N ALA A 416 11.66 16.64 -29.10
CA ALA A 416 12.17 16.47 -30.45
C ALA A 416 13.15 15.29 -30.55
N THR A 417 13.92 15.03 -29.51
CA THR A 417 14.82 13.86 -29.43
C THR A 417 14.03 12.55 -29.34
N LEU A 418 12.97 12.51 -28.55
CA LEU A 418 12.07 11.34 -28.47
C LEU A 418 11.39 11.08 -29.80
N GLU A 419 10.89 12.13 -30.46
CA GLU A 419 10.22 12.03 -31.74
C GLU A 419 11.17 11.52 -32.84
N ALA A 420 12.42 12.04 -32.90
CA ALA A 420 13.42 11.58 -33.83
C ALA A 420 13.76 10.09 -33.65
N ASP A 421 14.01 9.64 -32.43
CA ASP A 421 14.31 8.25 -32.15
C ASP A 421 13.10 7.34 -32.41
N LEU A 422 11.88 7.78 -32.10
CA LEU A 422 10.68 7.03 -32.41
C LEU A 422 10.50 6.86 -33.93
N ARG A 423 10.68 7.92 -34.73
CA ARG A 423 10.63 7.81 -36.20
C ARG A 423 11.67 6.83 -36.72
N LEU A 424 12.88 6.84 -36.17
CA LEU A 424 13.95 5.91 -36.56
C LEU A 424 13.59 4.45 -36.21
N VAL A 425 13.04 4.20 -35.04
CA VAL A 425 12.59 2.86 -34.62
C VAL A 425 11.46 2.37 -35.52
N LEU A 426 10.46 3.22 -35.77
CA LEU A 426 9.32 2.88 -36.62
C LEU A 426 9.74 2.66 -38.10
N ALA A 427 10.79 3.28 -38.55
CA ALA A 427 11.38 3.06 -39.87
C ALA A 427 12.36 1.86 -39.95
N GLY A 428 12.57 1.14 -38.82
CA GLY A 428 13.53 0.04 -38.74
C GLY A 428 15.00 0.45 -38.86
N ARG A 429 15.30 1.75 -38.70
CA ARG A 429 16.66 2.33 -38.82
C ARG A 429 17.38 2.50 -37.48
N LEU A 430 16.70 2.22 -36.37
CA LEU A 430 17.27 2.24 -35.03
C LEU A 430 16.97 0.91 -34.34
N ASP A 431 18.04 0.18 -34.00
CA ASP A 431 17.94 -1.05 -33.24
C ASP A 431 17.71 -0.72 -31.76
N ILE A 432 16.42 -0.69 -31.35
CA ILE A 432 16.03 -0.42 -29.98
C ILE A 432 16.41 -1.57 -29.05
N GLU A 433 16.43 -2.81 -29.55
CA GLU A 433 16.83 -3.99 -28.79
C GLU A 433 18.28 -3.86 -28.33
N GLN A 434 19.18 -3.50 -29.23
CA GLN A 434 20.60 -3.33 -28.91
C GLN A 434 20.80 -2.19 -27.89
N ARG A 435 20.06 -1.06 -28.04
CA ARG A 435 20.12 0.04 -27.06
C ARG A 435 19.67 -0.41 -25.66
N LEU A 436 18.55 -1.11 -25.57
CA LEU A 436 18.03 -1.62 -24.30
C LEU A 436 18.95 -2.69 -23.70
N ALA A 437 19.54 -3.57 -24.51
CA ALA A 437 20.51 -4.56 -24.06
C ALA A 437 21.79 -3.89 -23.48
N ARG A 438 22.29 -2.84 -24.12
CA ARG A 438 23.44 -2.08 -23.58
C ARG A 438 23.08 -1.43 -22.23
N ARG A 439 21.89 -0.85 -22.14
CA ARG A 439 21.39 -0.26 -20.88
C ARG A 439 21.23 -1.31 -19.78
N ALA A 440 20.66 -2.47 -20.09
CA ALA A 440 20.47 -3.56 -19.12
C ALA A 440 21.80 -4.08 -18.55
N ARG A 441 22.86 -4.14 -19.38
CA ARG A 441 24.22 -4.52 -18.94
C ARG A 441 24.85 -3.51 -17.97
N ALA A 442 24.47 -2.24 -18.05
CA ALA A 442 24.97 -1.20 -17.16
C ALA A 442 24.28 -1.21 -15.76
N VAL A 443 23.16 -1.90 -15.63
CA VAL A 443 22.44 -2.04 -14.36
C VAL A 443 23.04 -3.23 -13.61
N ARG A 444 23.46 -3.01 -12.36
CA ARG A 444 23.92 -4.10 -11.49
C ARG A 444 22.79 -5.09 -11.22
N PRO A 445 23.05 -6.40 -11.36
CA PRO A 445 22.04 -7.39 -10.99
C PRO A 445 21.68 -7.25 -9.50
N PRO A 446 20.43 -7.55 -9.13
CA PRO A 446 20.00 -7.48 -7.75
C PRO A 446 20.82 -8.48 -6.91
N ARG A 447 21.17 -8.05 -5.69
CA ARG A 447 21.86 -8.91 -4.71
C ARG A 447 20.90 -9.83 -3.94
N VAL A 448 19.62 -9.77 -4.24
CA VAL A 448 18.54 -10.53 -3.59
C VAL A 448 18.02 -11.58 -4.58
N PRO A 449 17.74 -12.82 -4.16
CA PRO A 449 17.07 -13.78 -5.01
C PRO A 449 15.75 -13.21 -5.52
N VAL A 450 15.54 -13.30 -6.82
CA VAL A 450 14.32 -12.84 -7.48
C VAL A 450 13.43 -14.06 -7.73
N ALA A 451 12.13 -13.91 -7.44
CA ALA A 451 11.15 -14.95 -7.76
C ALA A 451 11.15 -15.25 -9.27
N PRO A 452 10.90 -16.48 -9.69
CA PRO A 452 10.76 -16.80 -11.10
C PRO A 452 9.61 -16.02 -11.72
N PRO A 453 9.73 -15.59 -13.00
CA PRO A 453 8.68 -14.83 -13.65
C PRO A 453 7.38 -15.63 -13.75
N ARG A 454 6.26 -14.95 -13.64
CA ARG A 454 4.92 -15.53 -13.71
C ARG A 454 4.06 -14.75 -14.70
N VAL A 455 3.29 -15.47 -15.53
CA VAL A 455 2.31 -14.90 -16.45
C VAL A 455 0.96 -15.56 -16.19
N THR A 456 -0.05 -14.74 -15.96
CA THR A 456 -1.41 -15.19 -15.64
C THR A 456 -2.40 -14.47 -16.56
N LEU A 457 -3.22 -15.22 -17.28
CA LEU A 457 -4.37 -14.66 -17.98
C LEU A 457 -5.52 -14.59 -16.96
N VAL A 458 -6.10 -13.41 -16.82
CA VAL A 458 -7.14 -13.14 -15.81
C VAL A 458 -8.50 -13.21 -16.48
N ASP A 459 -9.30 -14.18 -16.05
CA ASP A 459 -10.65 -14.37 -16.57
C ASP A 459 -11.60 -13.29 -16.02
N ASP A 460 -12.61 -12.96 -16.79
CA ASP A 460 -13.68 -12.00 -16.43
C ASP A 460 -13.18 -10.64 -15.91
N ALA A 461 -11.99 -10.23 -16.37
CA ALA A 461 -11.38 -8.98 -15.96
C ALA A 461 -11.65 -7.81 -16.92
N SER A 462 -12.10 -8.10 -18.14
CA SER A 462 -12.50 -7.13 -19.16
C SER A 462 -13.45 -7.75 -20.17
N ALA A 463 -14.43 -6.97 -20.62
CA ALA A 463 -15.32 -7.36 -21.70
C ALA A 463 -14.73 -7.08 -23.09
N THR A 464 -13.68 -6.28 -23.19
CA THR A 464 -13.16 -5.74 -24.45
C THR A 464 -11.76 -6.22 -24.83
N ALA A 465 -11.05 -6.87 -23.89
CA ALA A 465 -9.67 -7.34 -24.09
C ALA A 465 -9.38 -8.58 -23.23
N THR A 466 -8.36 -9.34 -23.60
CA THR A 466 -7.78 -10.35 -22.71
C THR A 466 -6.81 -9.66 -21.76
N VAL A 467 -6.97 -9.89 -20.47
CA VAL A 467 -6.10 -9.31 -19.44
C VAL A 467 -5.00 -10.30 -19.10
N VAL A 468 -3.74 -9.86 -19.27
CA VAL A 468 -2.54 -10.64 -18.97
C VAL A 468 -1.74 -9.93 -17.87
N GLU A 469 -1.65 -10.55 -16.70
CA GLU A 469 -0.78 -10.11 -15.61
C GLU A 469 0.58 -10.79 -15.72
N VAL A 470 1.64 -9.99 -15.72
CA VAL A 470 3.03 -10.43 -15.79
C VAL A 470 3.75 -9.96 -14.52
N ARG A 471 4.35 -10.91 -13.80
CA ARG A 471 5.25 -10.61 -12.68
C ARG A 471 6.65 -11.01 -13.05
N ALA A 472 7.58 -10.08 -12.97
CA ALA A 472 8.97 -10.33 -13.33
C ALA A 472 9.89 -9.38 -12.56
N HIS A 473 11.19 -9.68 -12.57
CA HIS A 473 12.17 -8.73 -12.09
C HIS A 473 12.19 -7.48 -12.97
N ASP A 474 12.07 -6.31 -12.33
CA ASP A 474 12.12 -5.02 -13.05
C ASP A 474 13.50 -4.80 -13.67
N ARG A 475 13.51 -4.58 -14.99
CA ARG A 475 14.73 -4.33 -15.79
C ARG A 475 14.44 -3.42 -16.97
N PRO A 476 15.43 -2.63 -17.42
CA PRO A 476 15.24 -1.77 -18.58
C PRO A 476 14.72 -2.53 -19.80
N GLY A 477 13.66 -1.99 -20.41
CA GLY A 477 13.06 -2.58 -21.61
C GLY A 477 12.10 -3.75 -21.34
N LEU A 478 11.70 -4.01 -20.10
CA LEU A 478 10.77 -5.09 -19.76
C LEU A 478 9.46 -4.97 -20.55
N LEU A 479 8.82 -3.81 -20.52
CA LEU A 479 7.58 -3.51 -21.23
C LEU A 479 7.71 -3.74 -22.76
N TRP A 480 8.85 -3.36 -23.34
CA TRP A 480 9.15 -3.60 -24.75
C TRP A 480 9.25 -5.10 -25.08
N ARG A 481 9.94 -5.89 -24.24
CA ARG A 481 10.08 -7.35 -24.43
C ARG A 481 8.74 -8.06 -24.38
N ILE A 482 7.93 -7.73 -23.38
CA ILE A 482 6.59 -8.31 -23.20
C ILE A 482 5.70 -7.95 -24.37
N GLY A 483 5.66 -6.67 -24.75
CA GLY A 483 4.87 -6.21 -25.88
C GLY A 483 5.27 -6.83 -27.22
N ARG A 484 6.57 -7.02 -27.45
CA ARG A 484 7.10 -7.74 -28.62
C ARG A 484 6.61 -9.19 -28.64
N ALA A 485 6.65 -9.88 -27.49
CA ALA A 485 6.17 -11.27 -27.40
C ALA A 485 4.67 -11.37 -27.73
N PHE A 486 3.85 -10.39 -27.31
CA PHE A 486 2.45 -10.30 -27.76
C PHE A 486 2.34 -10.14 -29.28
N GLY A 487 3.16 -9.25 -29.87
CA GLY A 487 3.18 -9.04 -31.32
C GLY A 487 3.56 -10.31 -32.10
N GLU A 488 4.51 -11.11 -31.60
CA GLU A 488 4.90 -12.40 -32.18
C GLU A 488 3.75 -13.43 -32.12
N CYS A 489 2.83 -13.29 -31.14
CA CYS A 489 1.58 -14.06 -31.07
C CYS A 489 0.45 -13.44 -31.93
N GLY A 490 0.71 -12.38 -32.68
CA GLY A 490 -0.29 -11.70 -33.50
C GLY A 490 -1.29 -10.84 -32.71
N LEU A 491 -0.93 -10.45 -31.48
CA LEU A 491 -1.75 -9.62 -30.61
C LEU A 491 -1.30 -8.18 -30.62
N ASP A 492 -2.23 -7.29 -30.34
CA ASP A 492 -1.93 -5.88 -30.07
C ASP A 492 -2.27 -5.49 -28.63
N VAL A 493 -1.53 -4.50 -28.11
CA VAL A 493 -1.70 -4.02 -26.73
C VAL A 493 -2.51 -2.73 -26.74
N ARG A 494 -3.73 -2.76 -26.20
CA ARG A 494 -4.58 -1.57 -26.06
C ARG A 494 -4.22 -0.70 -24.89
N ALA A 495 -3.90 -1.34 -23.77
CA ALA A 495 -3.51 -0.64 -22.55
C ALA A 495 -2.51 -1.46 -21.75
N ALA A 496 -1.69 -0.78 -20.97
CA ALA A 496 -0.80 -1.37 -19.99
C ALA A 496 -0.86 -0.58 -18.68
N ARG A 497 -0.79 -1.29 -17.57
CA ARG A 497 -0.59 -0.74 -16.22
C ARG A 497 0.71 -1.34 -15.68
N VAL A 498 1.59 -0.48 -15.22
CA VAL A 498 2.95 -0.87 -14.83
C VAL A 498 3.21 -0.43 -13.40
N GLU A 499 3.42 -1.37 -12.52
CA GLU A 499 3.73 -1.11 -11.12
C GLU A 499 5.01 -1.84 -10.71
N THR A 500 5.93 -1.15 -10.07
CA THR A 500 7.15 -1.76 -9.51
C THR A 500 7.06 -1.80 -8.00
N LEU A 501 7.08 -2.99 -7.43
CA LEU A 501 7.03 -3.25 -5.99
C LEU A 501 8.40 -3.74 -5.50
N GLY A 502 9.24 -2.81 -5.11
CA GLY A 502 10.64 -3.12 -4.75
C GLY A 502 11.45 -3.49 -5.99
N ALA A 503 11.79 -4.76 -6.17
CA ALA A 503 12.52 -5.28 -7.33
C ALA A 503 11.61 -6.05 -8.32
N GLU A 504 10.33 -6.21 -8.00
CA GLU A 504 9.34 -6.92 -8.80
C GLU A 504 8.47 -5.95 -9.58
N ALA A 505 8.42 -6.11 -10.90
CA ALA A 505 7.43 -5.48 -11.75
C ALA A 505 6.16 -6.33 -11.76
N VAL A 506 5.01 -5.68 -11.60
CA VAL A 506 3.66 -6.26 -11.74
C VAL A 506 2.97 -5.48 -12.85
N ASP A 507 3.04 -6.04 -14.06
CA ASP A 507 2.57 -5.39 -15.27
C ASP A 507 1.28 -6.06 -15.74
N VAL A 508 0.26 -5.29 -16.02
CA VAL A 508 -1.03 -5.77 -16.53
C VAL A 508 -1.27 -5.21 -17.93
N PHE A 509 -1.48 -6.12 -18.87
CA PHE A 509 -1.70 -5.79 -20.28
C PHE A 509 -3.12 -6.14 -20.70
N TYR A 510 -3.72 -5.26 -21.48
CA TYR A 510 -5.00 -5.45 -22.16
C TYR A 510 -4.69 -5.72 -23.63
N VAL A 511 -4.79 -6.99 -24.02
CA VAL A 511 -4.42 -7.44 -25.38
C VAL A 511 -5.61 -7.91 -26.16
N VAL A 512 -5.57 -7.70 -27.48
CA VAL A 512 -6.62 -8.10 -28.44
C VAL A 512 -6.01 -8.80 -29.65
N ASP A 513 -6.82 -9.60 -30.33
CA ASP A 513 -6.48 -10.17 -31.63
C ASP A 513 -6.45 -9.10 -32.73
N ARG A 514 -6.06 -9.48 -33.94
CA ARG A 514 -6.05 -8.57 -35.11
C ARG A 514 -7.42 -8.01 -35.49
N ALA A 515 -8.50 -8.63 -35.03
CA ALA A 515 -9.85 -8.15 -35.19
C ALA A 515 -10.34 -7.27 -34.04
N GLY A 516 -9.46 -6.97 -33.07
CA GLY A 516 -9.79 -6.15 -31.91
C GLY A 516 -10.61 -6.87 -30.84
N ARG A 517 -10.61 -8.20 -30.79
CA ARG A 517 -11.41 -9.01 -29.86
C ARG A 517 -10.53 -9.68 -28.81
N PRO A 518 -11.07 -9.98 -27.62
CA PRO A 518 -10.39 -10.80 -26.63
C PRO A 518 -10.18 -12.23 -27.14
N LEU A 519 -9.14 -12.91 -26.61
CA LEU A 519 -8.84 -14.31 -26.91
C LEU A 519 -9.87 -15.23 -26.27
N SER A 520 -10.48 -16.10 -27.07
CA SER A 520 -11.46 -17.09 -26.63
C SER A 520 -10.94 -18.53 -26.66
N ASP A 521 -9.81 -18.78 -27.34
CA ASP A 521 -9.23 -20.12 -27.49
C ASP A 521 -8.16 -20.40 -26.43
N ASP A 522 -8.33 -21.47 -25.65
CA ASP A 522 -7.42 -21.88 -24.58
C ASP A 522 -6.02 -22.27 -25.09
N ALA A 523 -5.92 -22.84 -26.28
CA ALA A 523 -4.62 -23.17 -26.88
C ALA A 523 -3.84 -21.91 -27.22
N GLN A 524 -4.52 -20.91 -27.79
CA GLN A 524 -3.92 -19.60 -28.07
C GLN A 524 -3.51 -18.88 -26.78
N ARG A 525 -4.35 -18.93 -25.74
CA ARG A 525 -4.04 -18.40 -24.40
C ARG A 525 -2.79 -19.04 -23.79
N ALA A 526 -2.67 -20.37 -23.90
CA ALA A 526 -1.49 -21.10 -23.44
C ALA A 526 -0.23 -20.69 -24.23
N GLN A 527 -0.33 -20.57 -25.56
CA GLN A 527 0.76 -20.11 -26.42
C GLN A 527 1.26 -18.71 -26.01
N VAL A 528 0.34 -17.78 -25.78
CA VAL A 528 0.67 -16.41 -25.34
C VAL A 528 1.42 -16.43 -24.01
N ARG A 529 0.92 -17.19 -23.02
CA ARG A 529 1.60 -17.35 -21.74
C ARG A 529 3.04 -17.85 -21.89
N ASP A 530 3.23 -18.90 -22.67
CA ASP A 530 4.51 -19.55 -22.84
C ASP A 530 5.51 -18.67 -23.61
N GLN A 531 5.04 -17.94 -24.63
CA GLN A 531 5.84 -16.98 -25.39
C GLN A 531 6.30 -15.81 -24.54
N VAL A 532 5.40 -15.23 -23.72
CA VAL A 532 5.75 -14.16 -22.80
C VAL A 532 6.74 -14.64 -21.73
N LEU A 533 6.54 -15.83 -21.16
CA LEU A 533 7.50 -16.45 -20.22
C LEU A 533 8.87 -16.65 -20.85
N ALA A 534 8.94 -17.05 -22.12
CA ALA A 534 10.21 -17.21 -22.84
C ALA A 534 10.94 -15.87 -23.02
N ALA A 535 10.21 -14.78 -23.31
CA ALA A 535 10.78 -13.44 -23.45
C ALA A 535 11.30 -12.84 -22.11
N LEU A 536 10.86 -13.36 -20.98
CA LEU A 536 11.27 -12.92 -19.64
C LEU A 536 12.55 -13.59 -19.13
N ARG A 537 12.95 -14.69 -19.70
CA ARG A 537 14.22 -15.38 -19.41
C ARG A 537 15.39 -14.66 -20.08
#